data_9f58bf4ed003e8021b96fca20f0b0853
#
_entry.id   9f58bf4ed003e8021b96fca20f0b0853
#
_cell.length_a   1.000
_cell.length_b   1.000
_cell.length_c   1.000
_cell.angle_alpha   90.00
_cell.angle_beta   90.00
_cell.angle_gamma   90.00
#
_symmetry.space_group_name_H-M   'P 1'
#
loop_
_entity.id
_entity.type
_entity.pdbx_description
1 polymer ?
#
loop_
_entity_poly.entity_id
_entity_poly.type
_entity_poly.pdbx_seq_one_letter_code
_entity_poly.pdbx_strand_id
1 'polypeptide(L)'
;TWERATKFNIALDIDLWNSLSFSIDYFTENRSHILLQRYDEVPGSFGATLPLENLGKVKNKGVDMSLTYHKRMGDFDWSIGGNFTYARNEIVEMAEAAGTSEYMRKTGRPINGYYGYKTDGLFQSQEEINNYAKQEVAGSNYVTKPGDIKYVDVNGDKVVNSNDMTYLGNGNVPEIVYGINGALKWKNMDFSFLLQGAGRVQVYLNGGIIQPYFNQGNLPQLWTTDSWSETNRNARYPRLANT
;
A
#
# COMPACT_ATOMS: atom_id res chain seq x y z
N THR A 1 -5.94 18.44 -25.19
CA THR A 1 -7.15 17.59 -25.01
C THR A 1 -7.42 17.41 -23.53
N TRP A 2 -8.71 17.31 -23.16
CA TRP A 2 -9.11 17.07 -21.78
C TRP A 2 -8.97 15.60 -21.40
N GLU A 3 -8.75 15.31 -20.13
CA GLU A 3 -8.84 13.96 -19.58
C GLU A 3 -10.24 13.36 -19.90
N ARG A 4 -10.27 12.07 -20.22
CA ARG A 4 -11.50 11.34 -20.54
C ARG A 4 -11.63 10.12 -19.67
N ALA A 5 -12.82 9.88 -19.14
CA ALA A 5 -13.18 8.66 -18.43
C ALA A 5 -14.32 7.95 -19.17
N THR A 6 -14.11 6.69 -19.54
CA THR A 6 -15.14 5.78 -20.05
C THR A 6 -15.49 4.82 -18.93
N LYS A 7 -16.76 4.80 -18.54
CA LYS A 7 -17.29 3.97 -17.45
C LYS A 7 -18.29 2.96 -17.98
N PHE A 8 -18.23 1.76 -17.45
CA PHE A 8 -19.21 0.71 -17.65
C PHE A 8 -19.58 0.13 -16.28
N ASN A 9 -20.86 -0.09 -16.08
CA ASN A 9 -21.41 -0.64 -14.86
C ASN A 9 -22.54 -1.60 -15.21
N ILE A 10 -22.60 -2.73 -14.51
CA ILE A 10 -23.72 -3.67 -14.55
C ILE A 10 -24.05 -4.11 -13.14
N ALA A 11 -25.30 -3.94 -12.76
CA ALA A 11 -25.79 -4.28 -11.42
C ALA A 11 -26.95 -5.27 -11.49
N LEU A 12 -27.08 -6.05 -10.41
CA LEU A 12 -28.19 -6.96 -10.17
C LEU A 12 -28.67 -6.78 -8.74
N ASP A 13 -29.93 -6.40 -8.59
CA ASP A 13 -30.63 -6.30 -7.31
C ASP A 13 -31.71 -7.36 -7.22
N ILE A 14 -31.74 -8.09 -6.12
CA ILE A 14 -32.69 -9.18 -5.88
C ILE A 14 -33.27 -9.03 -4.49
N ASP A 15 -34.59 -9.00 -4.41
CA ASP A 15 -35.34 -9.07 -3.17
C ASP A 15 -36.15 -10.37 -3.13
N LEU A 16 -35.94 -11.18 -2.11
CA LEU A 16 -36.59 -12.47 -1.94
C LEU A 16 -37.33 -12.53 -0.61
N TRP A 17 -38.54 -13.06 -0.68
CA TRP A 17 -39.37 -13.36 0.49
C TRP A 17 -39.63 -12.17 1.43
N ASN A 18 -39.54 -10.94 0.94
CA ASN A 18 -39.60 -9.71 1.74
C ASN A 18 -38.66 -9.70 2.95
N SER A 19 -37.61 -10.49 2.90
CA SER A 19 -36.68 -10.70 4.03
C SER A 19 -35.23 -10.65 3.65
N LEU A 20 -34.89 -10.98 2.41
CA LEU A 20 -33.52 -11.04 1.91
C LEU A 20 -33.37 -10.08 0.74
N SER A 21 -32.47 -9.12 0.90
CA SER A 21 -32.04 -8.21 -0.18
C SER A 21 -30.58 -8.49 -0.51
N PHE A 22 -30.30 -8.70 -1.79
CA PHE A 22 -28.96 -8.89 -2.33
C PHE A 22 -28.73 -7.92 -3.48
N SER A 23 -27.59 -7.25 -3.47
CA SER A 23 -27.12 -6.38 -4.56
C SER A 23 -25.71 -6.74 -4.93
N ILE A 24 -25.43 -6.80 -6.23
CA ILE A 24 -24.06 -6.92 -6.76
C ILE A 24 -23.93 -5.98 -7.94
N ASP A 25 -22.82 -5.25 -7.96
CA ASP A 25 -22.47 -4.28 -8.97
C ASP A 25 -21.03 -4.53 -9.45
N TYR A 26 -20.86 -4.76 -10.74
CA TYR A 26 -19.55 -4.80 -11.38
C TYR A 26 -19.31 -3.51 -12.14
N PHE A 27 -18.19 -2.87 -11.90
CA PHE A 27 -17.82 -1.63 -12.57
C PHE A 27 -16.43 -1.69 -13.19
N THR A 28 -16.24 -0.93 -14.27
CA THR A 28 -14.93 -0.66 -14.85
C THR A 28 -14.87 0.77 -15.35
N GLU A 29 -13.73 1.41 -15.16
CA GLU A 29 -13.45 2.75 -15.64
C GLU A 29 -12.09 2.75 -16.36
N ASN A 30 -12.05 3.25 -17.58
CA ASN A 30 -10.82 3.51 -18.31
C ASN A 30 -10.64 5.01 -18.44
N ARG A 31 -9.57 5.53 -17.85
CA ARG A 31 -9.23 6.93 -17.83
C ARG A 31 -8.02 7.16 -18.71
N SER A 32 -8.10 8.12 -19.64
CA SER A 32 -7.07 8.43 -20.61
C SER A 32 -6.82 9.92 -20.74
N HIS A 33 -5.76 10.30 -21.45
CA HIS A 33 -5.34 11.69 -21.61
C HIS A 33 -5.03 12.37 -20.27
N ILE A 34 -4.52 11.62 -19.29
CA ILE A 34 -4.09 12.18 -18.01
C ILE A 34 -2.81 12.98 -18.26
N LEU A 35 -2.77 14.20 -17.72
CA LEU A 35 -1.62 15.09 -17.83
C LEU A 35 -0.45 14.51 -17.01
N LEU A 36 0.65 14.25 -17.69
CA LEU A 36 1.90 13.75 -17.09
C LEU A 36 3.08 14.59 -17.59
N GLN A 37 4.11 14.67 -16.76
CA GLN A 37 5.39 15.26 -17.13
C GLN A 37 6.37 14.14 -17.48
N ARG A 38 7.10 14.31 -18.59
CA ARG A 38 8.10 13.32 -19.08
C ARG A 38 9.43 13.43 -18.34
N TYR A 39 9.43 13.60 -17.05
CA TYR A 39 10.70 13.72 -16.31
C TYR A 39 11.60 12.50 -16.43
N ASP A 40 10.99 11.32 -16.44
CA ASP A 40 11.74 10.06 -16.42
C ASP A 40 12.24 9.65 -17.81
N GLU A 41 11.74 10.27 -18.88
CA GLU A 41 12.15 9.98 -20.28
C GLU A 41 13.31 10.87 -20.79
N VAL A 42 13.59 11.97 -20.11
CA VAL A 42 14.56 12.96 -20.57
C VAL A 42 15.69 13.09 -19.58
N PRO A 43 16.95 12.96 -20.03
CA PRO A 43 18.10 13.14 -19.14
C PRO A 43 18.09 14.51 -18.50
N GLY A 44 18.47 14.60 -17.21
CA GLY A 44 18.55 15.86 -16.47
C GLY A 44 19.49 16.91 -17.12
N SER A 45 20.41 16.46 -17.97
CA SER A 45 21.29 17.33 -18.78
C SER A 45 20.55 18.14 -19.86
N PHE A 46 19.29 17.84 -20.13
CA PHE A 46 18.47 18.60 -21.10
C PHE A 46 18.24 20.06 -20.67
N GLY A 47 18.25 20.34 -19.38
CA GLY A 47 18.28 21.69 -18.83
C GLY A 47 17.00 22.51 -19.00
N ALA A 48 15.91 21.93 -19.52
CA ALA A 48 14.63 22.60 -19.70
C ALA A 48 13.50 21.78 -19.05
N THR A 49 12.51 22.47 -18.51
CA THR A 49 11.27 21.85 -18.02
C THR A 49 10.37 21.53 -19.21
N LEU A 50 10.08 20.25 -19.40
CA LEU A 50 9.15 19.84 -20.46
C LEU A 50 7.71 20.19 -20.08
N PRO A 51 6.86 20.54 -21.07
CA PRO A 51 5.45 20.77 -20.82
C PRO A 51 4.75 19.47 -20.40
N LEU A 52 3.59 19.64 -19.74
CA LEU A 52 2.70 18.53 -19.46
C LEU A 52 2.09 17.99 -20.76
N GLU A 53 2.05 16.69 -20.89
CA GLU A 53 1.46 15.99 -22.03
C GLU A 53 0.36 15.03 -21.59
N ASN A 54 -0.66 14.85 -22.43
CA ASN A 54 -1.82 14.01 -22.16
C ASN A 54 -1.55 12.54 -22.49
N LEU A 55 -0.63 11.90 -21.79
CA LEU A 55 -0.12 10.56 -22.09
C LEU A 55 -0.68 9.47 -21.17
N GLY A 56 -1.04 9.82 -19.94
CA GLY A 56 -1.38 8.84 -18.92
C GLY A 56 -2.66 8.09 -19.21
N LYS A 57 -2.65 6.79 -18.92
CA LYS A 57 -3.83 5.93 -18.94
C LYS A 57 -3.88 5.09 -17.68
N VAL A 58 -5.07 5.03 -17.08
CA VAL A 58 -5.36 4.26 -15.88
C VAL A 58 -6.64 3.49 -16.08
N LYS A 59 -6.66 2.26 -15.61
CA LYS A 59 -7.85 1.42 -15.55
C LYS A 59 -8.22 1.16 -14.10
N ASN A 60 -9.50 1.25 -13.79
CA ASN A 60 -10.05 0.85 -12.52
C ASN A 60 -11.17 -0.17 -12.76
N LYS A 61 -11.24 -1.22 -11.94
CA LYS A 61 -12.29 -2.22 -12.00
C LYS A 61 -12.57 -2.75 -10.61
N GLY A 62 -13.82 -3.15 -10.38
CA GLY A 62 -14.21 -3.65 -9.09
C GLY A 62 -15.57 -4.30 -9.06
N VAL A 63 -15.90 -4.78 -7.87
CA VAL A 63 -17.18 -5.37 -7.52
C VAL A 63 -17.60 -4.79 -6.18
N ASP A 64 -18.86 -4.33 -6.12
CA ASP A 64 -19.54 -3.98 -4.87
C ASP A 64 -20.63 -4.99 -4.62
N MET A 65 -20.75 -5.47 -3.39
CA MET A 65 -21.77 -6.43 -2.98
C MET A 65 -22.39 -6.00 -1.65
N SER A 66 -23.68 -6.19 -1.53
CA SER A 66 -24.39 -6.09 -0.26
C SER A 66 -25.40 -7.21 -0.09
N LEU A 67 -25.55 -7.68 1.13
CA LEU A 67 -26.52 -8.68 1.52
C LEU A 67 -27.15 -8.25 2.83
N THR A 68 -28.47 -8.22 2.89
CA THR A 68 -29.21 -7.95 4.13
C THR A 68 -30.32 -8.96 4.29
N TYR A 69 -30.39 -9.56 5.45
CA TYR A 69 -31.49 -10.41 5.85
C TYR A 69 -32.18 -9.81 7.07
N HIS A 70 -33.51 -9.70 6.99
CA HIS A 70 -34.34 -9.18 8.06
C HIS A 70 -35.49 -10.15 8.34
N LYS A 71 -35.80 -10.40 9.61
CA LYS A 71 -36.92 -11.25 10.00
C LYS A 71 -37.51 -10.81 11.31
N ARG A 72 -38.85 -10.80 11.35
CA ARG A 72 -39.62 -10.57 12.56
C ARG A 72 -40.34 -11.86 12.97
N MET A 73 -40.23 -12.25 14.23
CA MET A 73 -40.85 -13.41 14.82
C MET A 73 -41.44 -13.06 16.20
N GLY A 74 -42.73 -12.75 16.26
CA GLY A 74 -43.34 -12.27 17.50
C GLY A 74 -42.73 -10.97 18.00
N ASP A 75 -42.21 -11.00 19.23
CA ASP A 75 -41.55 -9.87 19.88
C ASP A 75 -40.10 -9.68 19.44
N PHE A 76 -39.52 -10.58 18.65
CA PHE A 76 -38.18 -10.50 18.10
C PHE A 76 -38.19 -9.91 16.70
N ASP A 77 -37.41 -8.86 16.51
CA ASP A 77 -37.13 -8.27 15.20
C ASP A 77 -35.61 -8.20 15.03
N TRP A 78 -35.07 -8.90 14.05
CA TRP A 78 -33.65 -8.98 13.86
C TRP A 78 -33.24 -8.85 12.42
N SER A 79 -32.07 -8.29 12.22
CA SER A 79 -31.44 -8.17 10.93
C SER A 79 -29.95 -8.49 11.01
N ILE A 80 -29.43 -9.05 9.94
CA ILE A 80 -28.00 -9.21 9.71
C ILE A 80 -27.70 -8.75 8.30
N GLY A 81 -26.62 -8.00 8.13
CA GLY A 81 -26.20 -7.48 6.86
C GLY A 81 -24.69 -7.57 6.69
N GLY A 82 -24.27 -7.57 5.44
CA GLY A 82 -22.88 -7.50 5.07
C GLY A 82 -22.70 -6.70 3.79
N ASN A 83 -21.58 -5.99 3.68
CA ASN A 83 -21.14 -5.36 2.46
C ASN A 83 -19.69 -5.75 2.17
N PHE A 84 -19.35 -5.76 0.90
CA PHE A 84 -18.01 -6.08 0.42
C PHE A 84 -17.74 -5.29 -0.85
N THR A 85 -16.64 -4.55 -0.84
CA THR A 85 -16.12 -3.83 -1.99
C THR A 85 -14.73 -4.36 -2.33
N TYR A 86 -14.52 -4.70 -3.58
CA TYR A 86 -13.19 -4.91 -4.14
C TYR A 86 -12.99 -3.97 -5.32
N ALA A 87 -12.01 -3.07 -5.25
CA ALA A 87 -11.67 -2.15 -6.32
C ALA A 87 -10.16 -2.12 -6.53
N ARG A 88 -9.71 -2.27 -7.77
CA ARG A 88 -8.29 -2.20 -8.12
C ARG A 88 -8.07 -1.29 -9.31
N ASN A 89 -7.19 -0.32 -9.12
CA ASN A 89 -6.68 0.49 -10.20
C ASN A 89 -5.32 -0.04 -10.69
N GLU A 90 -5.00 0.29 -11.93
CA GLU A 90 -3.76 -0.11 -12.60
C GLU A 90 -3.32 0.99 -13.56
N ILE A 91 -2.08 1.39 -13.49
CA ILE A 91 -1.45 2.27 -14.47
C ILE A 91 -1.24 1.46 -15.74
N VAL A 92 -1.93 1.82 -16.82
CA VAL A 92 -1.83 1.14 -18.12
C VAL A 92 -0.72 1.76 -18.97
N GLU A 93 -0.57 3.08 -18.88
CA GLU A 93 0.44 3.83 -19.62
C GLU A 93 0.87 5.07 -18.84
N MET A 94 2.15 5.28 -18.73
CA MET A 94 2.76 6.49 -18.20
C MET A 94 4.12 6.70 -18.85
N ALA A 95 4.66 7.93 -18.75
CA ALA A 95 6.00 8.25 -19.21
C ALA A 95 7.04 7.64 -18.26
N GLU A 96 7.60 6.49 -18.64
CA GLU A 96 8.69 5.82 -17.94
C GLU A 96 9.95 5.87 -18.79
N ALA A 97 11.11 6.03 -18.16
CA ALA A 97 12.41 6.05 -18.87
C ALA A 97 12.63 4.76 -19.65
N ALA A 98 13.17 4.88 -20.85
CA ALA A 98 13.52 3.73 -21.66
C ALA A 98 14.56 2.86 -20.93
N GLY A 99 14.30 1.56 -20.84
CA GLY A 99 15.19 0.61 -20.16
C GLY A 99 14.93 0.47 -18.66
N THR A 100 13.89 1.12 -18.09
CA THR A 100 13.50 0.91 -16.70
C THR A 100 13.25 -0.58 -16.42
N SER A 101 13.93 -1.13 -15.44
CA SER A 101 13.80 -2.53 -15.03
C SER A 101 12.37 -2.86 -14.59
N GLU A 102 11.91 -4.07 -14.88
CA GLU A 102 10.53 -4.48 -14.59
C GLU A 102 10.14 -4.31 -13.12
N TYR A 103 11.06 -4.58 -12.19
CA TYR A 103 10.82 -4.45 -10.75
C TYR A 103 10.65 -2.99 -10.29
N MET A 104 11.17 -2.01 -11.07
CA MET A 104 11.06 -0.57 -10.83
C MET A 104 9.83 0.04 -11.50
N ARG A 105 9.27 -0.61 -12.53
CA ARG A 105 8.16 -0.05 -13.31
C ARG A 105 6.93 0.21 -12.48
N LYS A 106 6.29 1.32 -12.74
CA LYS A 106 4.98 1.71 -12.19
C LYS A 106 3.84 1.24 -13.08
N THR A 107 4.06 1.13 -14.40
CA THR A 107 3.10 0.53 -15.34
C THR A 107 2.78 -0.91 -14.93
N GLY A 108 1.49 -1.27 -14.91
CA GLY A 108 0.99 -2.53 -14.39
C GLY A 108 0.78 -2.56 -12.87
N ARG A 109 1.04 -1.45 -12.16
CA ARG A 109 0.91 -1.34 -10.70
C ARG A 109 -0.18 -0.32 -10.34
N PRO A 110 -0.71 -0.35 -9.09
CA PRO A 110 -1.63 0.67 -8.61
C PRO A 110 -1.00 2.06 -8.56
N ILE A 111 -1.80 3.12 -8.76
CA ILE A 111 -1.33 4.51 -8.80
C ILE A 111 -0.55 4.91 -7.54
N ASN A 112 -1.01 4.48 -6.36
CA ASN A 112 -0.44 4.84 -5.06
C ASN A 112 0.43 3.74 -4.48
N GLY A 113 1.00 2.86 -5.31
CA GLY A 113 1.90 1.81 -4.84
C GLY A 113 3.15 2.37 -4.16
N TYR A 114 3.57 1.73 -3.08
CA TYR A 114 4.82 2.08 -2.41
C TYR A 114 6.01 1.46 -3.11
N TYR A 115 7.05 2.26 -3.28
CA TYR A 115 8.35 1.86 -3.81
C TYR A 115 9.43 2.12 -2.76
N GLY A 116 10.40 1.25 -2.68
CA GLY A 116 11.48 1.36 -1.73
C GLY A 116 12.39 0.13 -1.78
N TYR A 117 13.24 -0.01 -0.77
CA TYR A 117 14.17 -1.11 -0.68
C TYR A 117 13.56 -2.30 0.04
N LYS A 118 13.73 -3.49 -0.52
CA LYS A 118 13.46 -4.74 0.18
C LYS A 118 14.50 -4.96 1.28
N THR A 119 14.07 -5.49 2.42
CA THR A 119 14.96 -5.83 3.53
C THR A 119 15.07 -7.34 3.71
N ASP A 120 16.26 -7.80 4.12
CA ASP A 120 16.56 -9.17 4.49
C ASP A 120 17.02 -9.24 5.96
N GLY A 121 16.33 -8.50 6.83
CA GLY A 121 16.62 -8.43 8.26
C GLY A 121 17.69 -7.41 8.63
N LEU A 122 18.47 -7.72 9.66
CA LEU A 122 19.53 -6.87 10.21
C LEU A 122 20.87 -7.60 10.11
N PHE A 123 21.94 -6.88 9.80
CA PHE A 123 23.29 -7.43 9.83
C PHE A 123 23.65 -7.91 11.23
N GLN A 124 24.14 -9.15 11.33
CA GLN A 124 24.46 -9.77 12.61
C GLN A 124 25.95 -9.71 12.94
N SER A 125 26.84 -9.53 11.96
CA SER A 125 28.28 -9.47 12.16
C SER A 125 29.00 -8.68 11.08
N GLN A 126 30.24 -8.28 11.36
CA GLN A 126 31.11 -7.63 10.38
C GLN A 126 31.48 -8.58 9.24
N GLU A 127 31.58 -9.87 9.49
CA GLU A 127 31.85 -10.89 8.48
C GLU A 127 30.69 -10.97 7.46
N GLU A 128 29.44 -10.95 7.95
CA GLU A 128 28.26 -10.90 7.08
C GLU A 128 28.27 -9.66 6.19
N ILE A 129 28.58 -8.48 6.74
CA ILE A 129 28.66 -7.23 5.97
C ILE A 129 29.74 -7.33 4.87
N ASN A 130 30.90 -7.87 5.20
CA ASN A 130 32.03 -7.99 4.25
C ASN A 130 31.73 -8.96 3.10
N ASN A 131 30.85 -9.92 3.31
CA ASN A 131 30.44 -10.92 2.31
C ASN A 131 29.13 -10.56 1.59
N TYR A 132 28.49 -9.45 1.92
CA TYR A 132 27.24 -9.00 1.34
C TYR A 132 27.43 -7.84 0.35
N ALA A 133 26.39 -7.49 -0.40
CA ALA A 133 26.39 -6.33 -1.27
C ALA A 133 26.63 -5.03 -0.49
N LYS A 134 27.43 -4.13 -1.02
CA LYS A 134 27.74 -2.83 -0.39
C LYS A 134 26.45 -2.02 -0.24
N GLN A 135 26.19 -1.51 0.97
CA GLN A 135 24.99 -0.71 1.25
C GLN A 135 25.27 0.77 1.03
N GLU A 136 24.70 1.37 -0.01
CA GLU A 136 24.82 2.80 -0.32
C GLU A 136 23.51 3.58 -0.15
N VAL A 137 22.51 2.97 0.47
CA VAL A 137 21.18 3.58 0.71
C VAL A 137 21.26 4.83 1.57
N ALA A 138 22.13 4.83 2.58
CA ALA A 138 22.38 5.99 3.46
C ALA A 138 23.47 6.95 2.91
N GLY A 139 23.88 6.75 1.66
CA GLY A 139 24.95 7.49 1.01
C GLY A 139 26.26 6.69 0.92
N SER A 140 27.07 7.00 -0.09
CA SER A 140 28.31 6.26 -0.41
C SER A 140 29.37 6.30 0.70
N ASN A 141 29.29 7.28 1.61
CA ASN A 141 30.23 7.45 2.72
C ASN A 141 29.74 6.79 4.03
N TYR A 142 28.53 6.23 4.04
CA TYR A 142 28.02 5.55 5.23
C TYR A 142 28.74 4.22 5.44
N VAL A 143 29.23 4.00 6.64
CA VAL A 143 29.88 2.73 7.01
C VAL A 143 28.86 1.84 7.71
N THR A 144 28.44 0.80 7.01
CA THR A 144 27.51 -0.21 7.54
C THR A 144 28.12 -0.94 8.74
N LYS A 145 27.33 -1.16 9.77
CA LYS A 145 27.72 -1.83 11.02
C LYS A 145 26.71 -2.93 11.38
N PRO A 146 27.11 -3.91 12.20
CA PRO A 146 26.18 -4.88 12.76
C PRO A 146 25.00 -4.17 13.44
N GLY A 147 23.78 -4.67 13.19
CA GLY A 147 22.54 -4.06 13.64
C GLY A 147 21.91 -3.06 12.67
N ASP A 148 22.57 -2.70 11.58
CA ASP A 148 21.97 -1.92 10.51
C ASP A 148 21.04 -2.79 9.67
N ILE A 149 20.09 -2.16 8.97
CA ILE A 149 19.16 -2.85 8.07
C ILE A 149 19.96 -3.42 6.89
N LYS A 150 19.72 -4.69 6.60
CA LYS A 150 20.26 -5.40 5.44
C LYS A 150 19.29 -5.27 4.28
N TYR A 151 19.60 -4.42 3.31
CA TYR A 151 18.80 -4.24 2.10
C TYR A 151 19.25 -5.21 1.01
N VAL A 152 18.29 -5.68 0.22
CA VAL A 152 18.51 -6.67 -0.83
C VAL A 152 19.03 -6.00 -2.09
N ASP A 153 20.11 -6.51 -2.64
CA ASP A 153 20.59 -6.23 -3.99
C ASP A 153 19.64 -6.92 -4.98
N VAL A 154 18.78 -6.14 -5.63
CA VAL A 154 17.72 -6.65 -6.52
C VAL A 154 18.25 -6.87 -7.94
N ASN A 155 19.19 -6.06 -8.39
CA ASN A 155 19.75 -6.11 -9.71
C ASN A 155 21.00 -7.02 -9.82
N GLY A 156 21.61 -7.40 -8.70
CA GLY A 156 22.75 -8.32 -8.64
C GLY A 156 24.10 -7.68 -8.95
N ASP A 157 24.21 -6.35 -8.89
CA ASP A 157 25.45 -5.62 -9.18
C ASP A 157 26.42 -5.51 -7.98
N LYS A 158 26.02 -6.07 -6.83
CA LYS A 158 26.72 -6.08 -5.54
C LYS A 158 26.79 -4.71 -4.84
N VAL A 159 25.95 -3.77 -5.23
CA VAL A 159 25.81 -2.46 -4.60
C VAL A 159 24.35 -2.11 -4.45
N VAL A 160 23.87 -2.00 -3.23
CA VAL A 160 22.49 -1.58 -2.95
C VAL A 160 22.38 -0.07 -2.99
N ASN A 161 21.68 0.45 -3.99
CA ASN A 161 21.48 1.89 -4.22
C ASN A 161 20.08 2.17 -4.81
N SER A 162 19.85 3.36 -5.36
CA SER A 162 18.55 3.71 -5.95
C SER A 162 18.06 2.78 -7.07
N ASN A 163 18.98 2.03 -7.71
CA ASN A 163 18.62 1.05 -8.73
C ASN A 163 17.99 -0.23 -8.18
N ASP A 164 18.02 -0.44 -6.85
CA ASP A 164 17.40 -1.58 -6.18
C ASP A 164 16.02 -1.28 -5.61
N MET A 165 15.52 -0.06 -5.82
CA MET A 165 14.17 0.27 -5.42
C MET A 165 13.16 -0.56 -6.22
N THR A 166 12.22 -1.17 -5.51
CA THR A 166 11.21 -2.03 -6.11
C THR A 166 9.82 -1.74 -5.56
N TYR A 167 8.80 -2.25 -6.22
CA TYR A 167 7.44 -2.20 -5.72
C TYR A 167 7.29 -3.04 -4.44
N LEU A 168 6.92 -2.38 -3.35
CA LEU A 168 6.74 -3.00 -2.03
C LEU A 168 5.31 -3.41 -1.72
N GLY A 169 4.35 -2.86 -2.47
CA GLY A 169 2.95 -3.21 -2.30
C GLY A 169 1.99 -2.04 -2.51
N ASN A 170 0.71 -2.29 -2.20
CA ASN A 170 -0.36 -1.33 -2.40
C ASN A 170 -0.15 -0.07 -1.53
N GLY A 171 -0.72 1.04 -1.96
CA GLY A 171 -0.69 2.28 -1.20
C GLY A 171 -1.68 2.31 -0.04
N ASN A 172 -1.96 3.51 0.44
CA ASN A 172 -2.85 3.77 1.57
C ASN A 172 -4.35 3.73 1.22
N VAL A 173 -4.71 3.44 -0.02
CA VAL A 173 -6.10 3.23 -0.45
C VAL A 173 -6.37 1.74 -0.46
N PRO A 174 -7.30 1.23 0.38
CA PRO A 174 -7.61 -0.19 0.41
C PRO A 174 -8.26 -0.65 -0.90
N GLU A 175 -7.83 -1.82 -1.38
CA GLU A 175 -8.51 -2.50 -2.49
C GLU A 175 -9.72 -3.30 -2.02
N ILE A 176 -9.75 -3.67 -0.74
CA ILE A 176 -10.85 -4.42 -0.12
C ILE A 176 -11.39 -3.62 1.04
N VAL A 177 -12.71 -3.43 1.08
CA VAL A 177 -13.44 -2.89 2.22
C VAL A 177 -14.61 -3.82 2.50
N TYR A 178 -14.84 -4.15 3.76
CA TYR A 178 -15.98 -5.00 4.14
C TYR A 178 -16.56 -4.57 5.48
N GLY A 179 -17.84 -4.88 5.65
CA GLY A 179 -18.55 -4.66 6.89
C GLY A 179 -19.57 -5.77 7.13
N ILE A 180 -19.79 -6.09 8.39
CA ILE A 180 -20.86 -6.97 8.86
C ILE A 180 -21.58 -6.23 9.98
N ASN A 181 -22.88 -6.08 9.84
CA ASN A 181 -23.71 -5.43 10.85
C ASN A 181 -24.88 -6.34 11.25
N GLY A 182 -25.32 -6.21 12.48
CA GLY A 182 -26.49 -6.90 12.97
C GLY A 182 -27.25 -6.05 13.96
N ALA A 183 -28.55 -6.25 14.01
CA ALA A 183 -29.42 -5.62 14.97
C ALA A 183 -30.48 -6.63 15.46
N LEU A 184 -30.82 -6.54 16.73
CA LEU A 184 -31.84 -7.31 17.40
C LEU A 184 -32.67 -6.40 18.27
N LYS A 185 -33.98 -6.41 18.08
CA LYS A 185 -34.97 -5.80 18.98
C LYS A 185 -35.77 -6.88 19.66
N TRP A 186 -35.91 -6.76 20.94
CA TRP A 186 -36.75 -7.63 21.74
C TRP A 186 -37.46 -6.82 22.83
N LYS A 187 -38.77 -6.68 22.67
CA LYS A 187 -39.60 -5.83 23.55
C LYS A 187 -39.04 -4.40 23.63
N ASN A 188 -38.53 -3.99 24.78
CA ASN A 188 -37.97 -2.65 25.05
C ASN A 188 -36.43 -2.62 24.98
N MET A 189 -35.79 -3.68 24.49
CA MET A 189 -34.33 -3.77 24.36
C MET A 189 -33.92 -3.79 22.92
N ASP A 190 -32.87 -3.05 22.62
CA ASP A 190 -32.19 -3.01 21.32
C ASP A 190 -30.71 -3.39 21.50
N PHE A 191 -30.24 -4.25 20.63
CA PHE A 191 -28.81 -4.56 20.49
C PHE A 191 -28.40 -4.41 19.05
N SER A 192 -27.26 -3.76 18.81
CA SER A 192 -26.68 -3.69 17.47
C SER A 192 -25.16 -3.80 17.51
N PHE A 193 -24.57 -4.32 16.46
CA PHE A 193 -23.13 -4.37 16.28
C PHE A 193 -22.74 -4.04 14.83
N LEU A 194 -21.53 -3.53 14.66
CA LEU A 194 -20.87 -3.32 13.39
C LEU A 194 -19.42 -3.80 13.49
N LEU A 195 -19.03 -4.69 12.59
CA LEU A 195 -17.66 -5.10 12.34
C LEU A 195 -17.27 -4.60 10.97
N GLN A 196 -16.15 -3.90 10.87
CA GLN A 196 -15.65 -3.41 9.58
C GLN A 196 -14.15 -3.64 9.46
N GLY A 197 -13.69 -3.79 8.23
CA GLY A 197 -12.28 -3.98 7.96
C GLY A 197 -11.90 -3.51 6.56
N ALA A 198 -10.61 -3.31 6.41
CA ALA A 198 -9.96 -3.00 5.14
C ALA A 198 -8.82 -3.98 4.87
N GLY A 199 -8.63 -4.33 3.61
CA GLY A 199 -7.58 -5.26 3.19
C GLY A 199 -6.84 -4.75 1.96
N ARG A 200 -5.69 -5.36 1.68
CA ARG A 200 -4.81 -4.97 0.58
C ARG A 200 -4.47 -3.47 0.61
N VAL A 201 -4.17 -2.98 1.79
CA VAL A 201 -3.77 -1.61 2.08
C VAL A 201 -2.50 -1.62 2.91
N GLN A 202 -1.64 -0.67 2.65
CA GLN A 202 -0.41 -0.45 3.43
C GLN A 202 -0.36 1.00 3.89
N VAL A 203 0.15 1.20 5.10
CA VAL A 203 0.36 2.53 5.66
C VAL A 203 1.85 2.70 5.90
N TYR A 204 2.41 3.76 5.33
CA TYR A 204 3.79 4.14 5.62
C TYR A 204 3.86 4.76 7.02
N LEU A 205 4.55 4.05 7.91
CA LEU A 205 4.73 4.49 9.29
C LEU A 205 5.94 5.43 9.36
N ASN A 206 5.71 6.69 9.69
CA ASN A 206 6.75 7.68 9.89
C ASN A 206 6.43 8.64 11.05
N GLY A 207 7.38 9.55 11.34
CA GLY A 207 7.21 10.57 12.36
C GLY A 207 7.48 10.12 13.79
N GLY A 208 7.21 10.99 14.75
CA GLY A 208 7.65 10.86 16.14
C GLY A 208 7.12 9.65 16.92
N ILE A 209 6.06 8.98 16.43
CA ILE A 209 5.53 7.75 17.07
C ILE A 209 6.41 6.54 16.73
N ILE A 210 7.05 6.54 15.56
CA ILE A 210 7.81 5.39 15.04
C ILE A 210 9.30 5.66 14.95
N GLN A 211 9.69 6.87 14.48
CA GLN A 211 11.10 7.18 14.25
C GLN A 211 11.77 7.67 15.53
N PRO A 212 12.92 7.08 15.92
CA PRO A 212 13.70 7.57 17.05
C PRO A 212 14.21 8.98 16.78
N TYR A 213 14.13 9.82 17.79
CA TYR A 213 14.65 11.20 17.79
C TYR A 213 14.08 12.12 16.69
N PHE A 214 12.90 11.79 16.14
CA PHE A 214 12.26 12.60 15.11
C PHE A 214 12.06 14.05 15.58
N ASN A 215 12.55 15.03 14.80
CA ASN A 215 12.55 16.46 15.13
C ASN A 215 13.08 16.77 16.54
N GLN A 216 14.20 16.14 16.91
CA GLN A 216 14.81 16.28 18.26
C GLN A 216 13.89 15.80 19.40
N GLY A 217 12.90 14.99 19.08
CA GLY A 217 11.98 14.40 20.03
C GLY A 217 12.55 13.23 20.80
N ASN A 218 11.68 12.55 21.55
CA ASN A 218 12.06 11.44 22.41
C ASN A 218 12.23 10.14 21.61
N LEU A 219 12.85 9.15 22.25
CA LEU A 219 12.93 7.78 21.76
C LEU A 219 11.61 7.07 22.07
N PRO A 220 10.87 6.55 21.06
CA PRO A 220 9.69 5.75 21.33
C PRO A 220 10.03 4.49 22.14
N GLN A 221 9.15 4.08 23.08
CA GLN A 221 9.39 2.95 23.98
C GLN A 221 9.72 1.65 23.24
N LEU A 222 9.11 1.40 22.09
CA LEU A 222 9.38 0.21 21.29
C LEU A 222 10.86 0.07 20.86
N TRP A 223 11.58 1.19 20.66
CA TRP A 223 13.00 1.20 20.34
C TRP A 223 13.89 0.90 21.56
N THR A 224 13.44 1.28 22.76
CA THR A 224 14.20 0.98 23.98
C THR A 224 14.19 -0.49 24.34
N THR A 225 13.13 -1.21 23.96
CA THR A 225 12.91 -2.59 24.36
C THR A 225 13.25 -3.59 23.26
N ASP A 226 13.20 -3.19 21.99
CA ASP A 226 13.31 -4.11 20.86
C ASP A 226 14.23 -3.58 19.74
N SER A 227 15.25 -2.81 20.09
CA SER A 227 16.33 -2.45 19.16
C SER A 227 17.48 -3.45 19.22
N TRP A 228 18.16 -3.62 18.09
CA TRP A 228 19.28 -4.54 17.97
C TRP A 228 20.47 -4.11 18.87
N SER A 229 21.04 -5.09 19.53
CA SER A 229 22.31 -4.98 20.28
C SER A 229 22.99 -6.35 20.29
N GLU A 230 24.23 -6.41 20.74
CA GLU A 230 24.97 -7.68 20.86
C GLU A 230 24.26 -8.69 21.79
N THR A 231 23.47 -8.18 22.75
CA THR A 231 22.68 -9.00 23.69
C THR A 231 21.25 -9.22 23.21
N ASN A 232 20.77 -8.52 22.17
CA ASN A 232 19.43 -8.67 21.60
C ASN A 232 19.50 -8.71 20.05
N ARG A 233 20.03 -9.80 19.52
CA ARG A 233 20.25 -9.98 18.07
C ARG A 233 18.98 -10.25 17.26
N ASN A 234 17.93 -10.73 17.92
CA ASN A 234 16.63 -11.04 17.28
C ASN A 234 15.64 -9.85 17.35
N ALA A 235 16.15 -8.64 17.58
CA ALA A 235 15.35 -7.43 17.66
C ALA A 235 14.62 -7.13 16.35
N ARG A 236 13.45 -6.52 16.48
CA ARG A 236 12.64 -6.06 15.33
C ARG A 236 13.21 -4.79 14.69
N TYR A 237 13.82 -3.91 15.50
CA TYR A 237 14.30 -2.60 15.07
C TYR A 237 15.82 -2.60 14.95
N PRO A 238 16.38 -1.84 14.02
CA PRO A 238 17.82 -1.72 13.88
C PRO A 238 18.48 -1.12 15.14
N ARG A 239 19.79 -1.18 15.18
CA ARG A 239 20.55 -0.53 16.24
C ARG A 239 20.26 0.98 16.30
N LEU A 240 20.31 1.54 17.49
CA LEU A 240 20.28 2.99 17.66
C LEU A 240 21.64 3.56 17.26
N ALA A 241 21.65 4.49 16.31
CA ALA A 241 22.85 5.19 15.86
C ALA A 241 22.67 6.68 16.06
N ASN A 242 23.71 7.35 16.55
CA ASN A 242 23.82 8.79 16.40
C ASN A 242 24.39 9.06 15.01
N THR A 243 23.64 9.78 14.19
CA THR A 243 24.09 10.30 12.90
C THR A 243 24.79 11.63 13.10
#